data_69b815be69e68da49e7eac07becef99a
#
_entry.id   69b815be69e68da49e7eac07becef99a
#
_cell.length_a   1.000
_cell.length_b   1.000
_cell.length_c   1.000
_cell.angle_alpha   90.00
_cell.angle_beta   90.00
_cell.angle_gamma   90.00
#
_symmetry.space_group_name_H-M   'P 1'
#
loop_
_entity.id
_entity.type
_entity.pdbx_description
1 polymer ?
#
loop_
_entity_poly.entity_id
_entity_poly.type
_entity_poly.pdbx_seq_one_letter_code
_entity_poly.pdbx_strand_id
1 'polypeptide(L)'
;ATAAEAFHLHRQAQAQRARVLASVLIPLEGDYSIALRRAPDWRQACTEAWGPATGERSVATLRELLGLVGAHEWRKKGVEIPALGAPPLNRIHPHYGVFSPVRGEYVGLVAAAPLPSKALAFDIGVGTGVLSAVLARRGVQRVVATDQDPRALACARENLQRLQLLDRVELQQADLFPPGRAPLVVCNPPWVPARANSPIEHAVYDEGSRMLKGFLAGLSAHLEPGGEGWLIPVSYTHLRAHETPEH
;
A
#
# COMPACT_ATOMS: atom_id res chain seq x y z
N ALA A 1 17.51 22.58 -22.36
CA ALA A 1 17.77 21.62 -21.29
C ALA A 1 17.58 20.21 -21.83
N THR A 2 18.50 19.30 -21.55
CA THR A 2 18.33 17.87 -21.84
C THR A 2 17.24 17.28 -20.97
N ALA A 3 16.69 16.11 -21.34
CA ALA A 3 15.68 15.43 -20.53
C ALA A 3 16.19 15.15 -19.10
N ALA A 4 17.47 14.84 -18.95
CA ALA A 4 18.12 14.62 -17.65
C ALA A 4 18.18 15.92 -16.82
N GLU A 5 18.59 17.04 -17.42
CA GLU A 5 18.61 18.36 -16.76
C GLU A 5 17.20 18.77 -16.31
N ALA A 6 16.20 18.62 -17.18
CA ALA A 6 14.81 18.92 -16.84
C ALA A 6 14.31 18.06 -15.66
N PHE A 7 14.69 16.77 -15.63
CA PHE A 7 14.37 15.87 -14.53
C PHE A 7 15.05 16.28 -13.22
N HIS A 8 16.34 16.62 -13.25
CA HIS A 8 17.06 17.09 -12.06
C HIS A 8 16.49 18.40 -11.51
N LEU A 9 16.20 19.38 -12.36
CA LEU A 9 15.56 20.63 -11.97
C LEU A 9 14.18 20.39 -11.36
N HIS A 10 13.39 19.48 -11.95
CA HIS A 10 12.09 19.11 -11.39
C HIS A 10 12.23 18.49 -10.00
N ARG A 11 13.14 17.51 -9.80
CA ARG A 11 13.38 16.91 -8.49
C ARG A 11 13.86 17.93 -7.46
N GLN A 12 14.75 18.85 -7.85
CA GLN A 12 15.24 19.92 -6.97
C GLN A 12 14.08 20.84 -6.54
N ALA A 13 13.23 21.25 -7.48
CA ALA A 13 12.05 22.05 -7.19
C ALA A 13 11.07 21.32 -6.25
N GLN A 14 10.83 20.04 -6.47
CA GLN A 14 10.00 19.22 -5.57
C GLN A 14 10.59 19.09 -4.17
N ALA A 15 11.90 18.85 -4.06
CA ALA A 15 12.58 18.79 -2.77
C ALA A 15 12.54 20.13 -2.03
N GLN A 16 12.73 21.26 -2.75
CA GLN A 16 12.60 22.60 -2.19
C GLN A 16 11.17 22.87 -1.71
N ARG A 17 10.16 22.55 -2.53
CA ARG A 17 8.75 22.69 -2.16
C ARG A 17 8.43 21.86 -0.92
N ALA A 18 8.90 20.62 -0.85
CA ALA A 18 8.69 19.75 0.31
C ALA A 18 9.30 20.33 1.58
N ARG A 19 10.50 20.93 1.51
CA ARG A 19 11.14 21.61 2.65
C ARG A 19 10.33 22.82 3.10
N VAL A 20 9.90 23.68 2.17
CA VAL A 20 9.08 24.87 2.49
C VAL A 20 7.78 24.45 3.17
N LEU A 21 7.07 23.45 2.61
CA LEU A 21 5.81 22.95 3.20
C LEU A 21 6.02 22.30 4.58
N ALA A 22 7.17 21.67 4.81
CA ALA A 22 7.54 21.11 6.09
C ALA A 22 7.91 22.19 7.15
N SER A 23 8.28 23.40 6.71
CA SER A 23 8.57 24.52 7.60
C SER A 23 7.32 25.30 8.03
N VAL A 24 6.20 25.12 7.34
CA VAL A 24 4.93 25.76 7.68
C VAL A 24 4.20 24.91 8.70
N LEU A 25 4.06 25.43 9.91
CA LEU A 25 3.38 24.77 11.01
C LEU A 25 1.95 25.28 11.12
N ILE A 26 1.00 24.36 11.21
CA ILE A 26 -0.43 24.65 11.35
C ILE A 26 -0.88 24.21 12.73
N PRO A 27 -1.32 25.14 13.60
CA PRO A 27 -1.94 24.78 14.86
C PRO A 27 -3.30 24.11 14.61
N LEU A 28 -3.56 23.04 15.34
CA LEU A 28 -4.81 22.30 15.33
C LEU A 28 -5.45 22.40 16.72
N GLU A 29 -6.74 22.68 16.76
CA GLU A 29 -7.52 22.58 17.98
C GLU A 29 -7.70 21.11 18.40
N GLY A 30 -8.20 20.90 19.61
CA GLY A 30 -8.35 19.56 20.18
C GLY A 30 -9.29 18.61 19.41
N ASP A 31 -10.07 19.11 18.46
CA ASP A 31 -10.92 18.35 17.53
C ASP A 31 -10.34 18.26 16.10
N TYR A 32 -9.07 18.61 15.92
CA TYR A 32 -8.37 18.76 14.64
C TYR A 32 -8.87 19.91 13.75
N SER A 33 -9.71 20.79 14.23
CA SER A 33 -10.08 22.00 13.49
C SER A 33 -8.92 23.00 13.43
N ILE A 34 -8.92 23.81 12.37
CA ILE A 34 -7.95 24.89 12.17
C ILE A 34 -8.65 26.21 12.46
N ALA A 35 -8.17 26.97 13.44
CA ALA A 35 -8.77 28.22 13.90
C ALA A 35 -8.53 29.40 12.94
N LEU A 36 -8.76 29.20 11.64
CA LEU A 36 -8.67 30.22 10.60
C LEU A 36 -10.01 30.37 9.88
N ARG A 37 -10.43 31.61 9.60
CA ARG A 37 -11.76 31.94 9.04
C ARG A 37 -12.15 31.17 7.76
N ARG A 38 -11.17 30.78 6.95
CA ARG A 38 -11.36 30.09 5.65
C ARG A 38 -10.58 28.78 5.61
N ALA A 39 -10.24 28.21 6.75
CA ALA A 39 -9.58 26.89 6.75
C ALA A 39 -10.52 25.83 6.19
N PRO A 40 -10.00 24.91 5.38
CA PRO A 40 -10.76 23.75 4.99
C PRO A 40 -11.01 22.84 6.20
N ASP A 41 -12.10 22.10 6.19
CA ASP A 41 -12.38 21.11 7.23
C ASP A 41 -11.64 19.79 6.93
N TRP A 42 -10.54 19.56 7.62
CA TRP A 42 -9.72 18.36 7.48
C TRP A 42 -9.85 17.39 8.67
N ARG A 43 -10.81 17.61 9.56
CA ARG A 43 -11.00 16.80 10.77
C ARG A 43 -11.15 15.31 10.47
N GLN A 44 -11.93 14.95 9.46
CA GLN A 44 -12.08 13.55 9.08
C GLN A 44 -10.79 12.94 8.55
N ALA A 45 -10.05 13.66 7.70
CA ALA A 45 -8.76 13.21 7.19
C ALA A 45 -7.74 13.01 8.32
N CYS A 46 -7.71 13.91 9.30
CA CYS A 46 -6.88 13.79 10.49
C CYS A 46 -7.29 12.58 11.35
N THR A 47 -8.58 12.40 11.57
CA THR A 47 -9.10 11.24 12.33
C THR A 47 -8.76 9.91 11.68
N GLU A 48 -8.84 9.82 10.36
CA GLU A 48 -8.46 8.59 9.61
C GLU A 48 -6.96 8.29 9.70
N ALA A 49 -6.12 9.33 9.76
CA ALA A 49 -4.67 9.18 9.80
C ALA A 49 -4.11 8.96 11.22
N TRP A 50 -4.63 9.72 12.19
CA TRP A 50 -4.07 9.79 13.55
C TRP A 50 -4.96 9.17 14.62
N GLY A 51 -6.19 8.78 14.27
CA GLY A 51 -7.17 8.28 15.22
C GLY A 51 -8.10 9.37 15.75
N PRO A 52 -9.00 9.01 16.69
CA PRO A 52 -9.93 9.95 17.30
C PRO A 52 -9.21 11.12 17.97
N ALA A 53 -9.82 12.30 17.88
CA ALA A 53 -9.29 13.50 18.50
C ALA A 53 -9.24 13.35 20.03
N THR A 54 -8.14 13.80 20.65
CA THR A 54 -7.89 13.64 22.10
C THR A 54 -8.39 14.81 22.93
N GLY A 55 -8.82 15.90 22.31
CA GLY A 55 -9.16 17.14 22.98
C GLY A 55 -7.95 18.06 23.24
N GLU A 56 -6.74 17.60 22.93
CA GLU A 56 -5.51 18.38 23.09
C GLU A 56 -5.14 19.13 21.82
N ARG A 57 -4.68 20.36 21.97
CA ARG A 57 -4.11 21.13 20.86
C ARG A 57 -2.81 20.51 20.37
N SER A 58 -2.61 20.51 19.07
CA SER A 58 -1.42 19.97 18.43
C SER A 58 -0.93 20.88 17.32
N VAL A 59 0.23 20.54 16.75
CA VAL A 59 0.80 21.26 15.61
C VAL A 59 1.24 20.23 14.59
N ALA A 60 0.85 20.44 13.33
CA ALA A 60 1.29 19.61 12.22
C ALA A 60 1.94 20.46 11.13
N THR A 61 2.82 19.84 10.33
CA THR A 61 3.36 20.54 9.16
C THR A 61 2.31 20.58 8.05
N LEU A 62 2.31 21.66 7.27
CA LEU A 62 1.44 21.76 6.10
C LEU A 62 1.69 20.58 5.11
N ARG A 63 2.94 20.13 4.99
CA ARG A 63 3.30 18.97 4.17
C ARG A 63 2.56 17.71 4.63
N GLU A 64 2.56 17.44 5.92
CA GLU A 64 1.88 16.27 6.50
C GLU A 64 0.37 16.36 6.30
N LEU A 65 -0.23 17.51 6.62
CA LEU A 65 -1.66 17.74 6.40
C LEU A 65 -2.08 17.53 4.95
N LEU A 66 -1.33 18.05 4.00
CA LEU A 66 -1.61 17.83 2.58
C LEU A 66 -1.48 16.35 2.19
N GLY A 67 -0.55 15.62 2.79
CA GLY A 67 -0.38 14.18 2.58
C GLY A 67 -1.59 13.37 3.04
N LEU A 68 -2.06 13.62 4.26
CA LEU A 68 -3.22 12.90 4.80
C LEU A 68 -4.54 13.29 4.12
N VAL A 69 -4.70 14.56 3.72
CA VAL A 69 -5.85 15.00 2.92
C VAL A 69 -5.86 14.33 1.56
N GLY A 70 -4.70 14.25 0.90
CA GLY A 70 -4.57 13.50 -0.36
C GLY A 70 -4.95 12.03 -0.22
N ALA A 71 -4.50 11.36 0.85
CA ALA A 71 -4.86 9.99 1.14
C ALA A 71 -6.37 9.82 1.41
N HIS A 72 -6.98 10.76 2.15
CA HIS A 72 -8.42 10.79 2.38
C HIS A 72 -9.23 10.91 1.08
N GLU A 73 -8.83 11.81 0.18
CA GLU A 73 -9.49 11.96 -1.12
C GLU A 73 -9.35 10.70 -1.99
N TRP A 74 -8.20 10.05 -1.98
CA TRP A 74 -8.01 8.76 -2.66
C TRP A 74 -8.87 7.66 -2.02
N ARG A 75 -8.99 7.62 -0.70
CA ARG A 75 -9.88 6.69 0.00
C ARG A 75 -11.33 6.90 -0.40
N LYS A 76 -11.81 8.14 -0.48
CA LYS A 76 -13.18 8.47 -0.91
C LYS A 76 -13.45 8.05 -2.35
N LYS A 77 -12.56 8.44 -3.26
CA LYS A 77 -12.69 8.16 -4.70
C LYS A 77 -12.52 6.68 -5.03
N GLY A 78 -11.59 6.01 -4.35
CA GLY A 78 -11.12 4.68 -4.70
C GLY A 78 -10.27 4.65 -5.97
N VAL A 79 -9.40 3.66 -6.05
CA VAL A 79 -8.57 3.34 -7.23
C VAL A 79 -9.31 2.31 -8.06
N GLU A 80 -9.54 2.60 -9.32
CA GLU A 80 -10.14 1.66 -10.24
C GLU A 80 -9.15 0.55 -10.62
N ILE A 81 -9.60 -0.69 -10.52
CA ILE A 81 -8.82 -1.89 -10.81
C ILE A 81 -9.54 -2.67 -11.91
N PRO A 82 -9.13 -2.53 -13.17
CA PRO A 82 -9.80 -3.19 -14.30
C PRO A 82 -9.90 -4.70 -14.14
N ALA A 83 -8.92 -5.34 -13.50
CA ALA A 83 -8.89 -6.77 -13.23
C ALA A 83 -10.03 -7.25 -12.29
N LEU A 84 -10.71 -6.36 -11.58
CA LEU A 84 -11.87 -6.69 -10.74
C LEU A 84 -13.20 -6.64 -11.50
N GLY A 85 -13.20 -6.20 -12.77
CA GLY A 85 -14.38 -6.15 -13.63
C GLY A 85 -14.98 -4.75 -13.76
N ALA A 86 -16.31 -4.69 -13.96
CA ALA A 86 -17.03 -3.45 -14.19
C ALA A 86 -17.41 -2.73 -12.88
N PRO A 87 -17.59 -1.39 -12.93
CA PRO A 87 -18.17 -0.63 -11.82
C PRO A 87 -19.57 -1.17 -11.42
N PRO A 88 -19.96 -1.04 -10.14
CA PRO A 88 -19.27 -0.33 -9.06
C PRO A 88 -18.28 -1.21 -8.26
N LEU A 89 -18.18 -2.50 -8.55
CA LEU A 89 -17.41 -3.48 -7.77
C LEU A 89 -15.98 -3.66 -8.31
N ASN A 90 -15.34 -2.58 -8.71
CA ASN A 90 -13.99 -2.60 -9.31
C ASN A 90 -13.04 -1.57 -8.68
N ARG A 91 -13.36 -1.05 -7.48
CA ARG A 91 -12.53 -0.03 -6.82
C ARG A 91 -11.96 -0.52 -5.50
N ILE A 92 -10.72 -0.14 -5.25
CA ILE A 92 -10.00 -0.31 -3.98
C ILE A 92 -9.90 1.06 -3.32
N HIS A 93 -10.28 1.13 -2.06
CA HIS A 93 -10.26 2.33 -1.23
C HIS A 93 -9.10 2.24 -0.22
N PRO A 94 -7.92 2.81 -0.51
CA PRO A 94 -6.75 2.68 0.35
C PRO A 94 -6.91 3.50 1.63
N HIS A 95 -6.51 2.94 2.77
CA HIS A 95 -6.40 3.70 4.01
C HIS A 95 -5.07 4.47 4.06
N TYR A 96 -5.01 5.51 4.89
CA TYR A 96 -3.76 6.22 5.17
C TYR A 96 -2.69 5.25 5.70
N GLY A 97 -1.49 5.32 5.14
CA GLY A 97 -0.39 4.44 5.53
C GLY A 97 -0.44 3.03 4.96
N VAL A 98 -1.44 2.69 4.14
CA VAL A 98 -1.50 1.42 3.41
C VAL A 98 -1.20 1.67 1.94
N PHE A 99 -0.39 0.79 1.33
CA PHE A 99 0.04 0.95 -0.06
C PHE A 99 -1.15 1.02 -1.03
N SER A 100 -1.21 2.13 -1.78
CA SER A 100 -2.28 2.35 -2.76
C SER A 100 -1.92 1.75 -4.12
N PRO A 101 -2.77 0.92 -4.74
CA PRO A 101 -2.50 0.28 -6.03
C PRO A 101 -2.72 1.22 -7.23
N VAL A 102 -2.28 2.47 -7.13
CA VAL A 102 -2.43 3.49 -8.21
C VAL A 102 -1.63 3.09 -9.46
N ARG A 103 -0.50 2.43 -9.27
CA ARG A 103 0.27 1.82 -10.36
C ARG A 103 -0.12 0.34 -10.45
N GLY A 104 -1.11 0.05 -11.29
CA GLY A 104 -1.78 -1.25 -11.35
C GLY A 104 -1.13 -2.30 -12.24
N GLU A 105 0.07 -2.03 -12.82
CA GLU A 105 0.71 -2.96 -13.76
C GLU A 105 0.92 -4.35 -13.15
N TYR A 106 1.35 -4.40 -11.89
CA TYR A 106 1.55 -5.67 -11.17
C TYR A 106 0.25 -6.43 -10.93
N VAL A 107 -0.85 -5.71 -10.72
CA VAL A 107 -2.19 -6.31 -10.57
C VAL A 107 -2.60 -6.99 -11.87
N GLY A 108 -2.31 -6.35 -13.02
CA GLY A 108 -2.53 -6.91 -14.34
C GLY A 108 -1.74 -8.21 -14.58
N LEU A 109 -0.49 -8.28 -14.11
CA LEU A 109 0.32 -9.50 -14.19
C LEU A 109 -0.32 -10.65 -13.41
N VAL A 110 -0.73 -10.40 -12.17
CA VAL A 110 -1.43 -11.41 -11.35
C VAL A 110 -2.78 -11.79 -11.96
N ALA A 111 -3.47 -10.86 -12.59
CA ALA A 111 -4.74 -11.14 -13.27
C ALA A 111 -4.57 -12.02 -14.53
N ALA A 112 -3.45 -11.91 -15.24
CA ALA A 112 -3.23 -12.61 -16.51
C ALA A 112 -2.47 -13.94 -16.37
N ALA A 113 -1.59 -14.09 -15.37
CA ALA A 113 -0.76 -15.29 -15.19
C ALA A 113 -1.61 -16.56 -15.03
N PRO A 114 -1.28 -17.71 -15.65
CA PRO A 114 -1.99 -18.96 -15.43
C PRO A 114 -2.00 -19.35 -13.96
N LEU A 115 -3.18 -19.68 -13.41
CA LEU A 115 -3.27 -20.16 -12.02
C LEU A 115 -2.84 -21.62 -11.93
N PRO A 116 -1.91 -22.01 -11.06
CA PRO A 116 -1.55 -23.41 -10.84
C PRO A 116 -2.71 -24.22 -10.24
N SER A 117 -3.56 -23.56 -9.46
CA SER A 117 -4.75 -24.14 -8.83
C SER A 117 -5.77 -23.04 -8.53
N LYS A 118 -7.04 -23.43 -8.40
CA LYS A 118 -8.12 -22.57 -7.90
C LYS A 118 -8.60 -22.94 -6.50
N ALA A 119 -7.99 -23.92 -5.84
CA ALA A 119 -8.45 -24.38 -4.54
C ALA A 119 -8.07 -23.40 -3.42
N LEU A 120 -6.79 -23.06 -3.33
CA LEU A 120 -6.24 -22.24 -2.24
C LEU A 120 -5.10 -21.37 -2.78
N ALA A 121 -5.01 -20.15 -2.26
CA ALA A 121 -3.84 -19.29 -2.42
C ALA A 121 -3.51 -18.59 -1.10
N PHE A 122 -2.23 -18.29 -0.89
CA PHE A 122 -1.76 -17.40 0.17
C PHE A 122 -1.38 -16.05 -0.44
N ASP A 123 -1.79 -14.95 0.21
CA ASP A 123 -1.43 -13.57 -0.13
C ASP A 123 -0.65 -12.96 1.04
N ILE A 124 0.66 -12.83 0.88
CA ILE A 124 1.58 -12.42 1.94
C ILE A 124 1.83 -10.91 1.86
N GLY A 125 1.43 -10.19 2.92
CA GLY A 125 1.42 -8.73 2.92
C GLY A 125 0.19 -8.20 2.17
N VAL A 126 -1.00 -8.48 2.69
CA VAL A 126 -2.28 -8.22 2.01
C VAL A 126 -2.50 -6.74 1.67
N GLY A 127 -1.96 -5.81 2.46
CA GLY A 127 -2.12 -4.37 2.24
C GLY A 127 -3.57 -3.94 2.08
N THR A 128 -3.94 -3.44 0.90
CA THR A 128 -5.33 -3.04 0.59
C THR A 128 -6.26 -4.20 0.24
N GLY A 129 -5.75 -5.42 0.13
CA GLY A 129 -6.52 -6.60 -0.30
C GLY A 129 -6.68 -6.75 -1.80
N VAL A 130 -5.98 -5.95 -2.61
CA VAL A 130 -6.17 -5.93 -4.07
C VAL A 130 -5.80 -7.25 -4.72
N LEU A 131 -4.69 -7.90 -4.34
CA LEU A 131 -4.28 -9.18 -4.91
C LEU A 131 -5.22 -10.31 -4.49
N SER A 132 -5.59 -10.36 -3.21
CA SER A 132 -6.61 -11.29 -2.71
C SER A 132 -7.93 -11.15 -3.46
N ALA A 133 -8.38 -9.92 -3.72
CA ALA A 133 -9.60 -9.66 -4.48
C ALA A 133 -9.49 -10.16 -5.92
N VAL A 134 -8.36 -9.92 -6.59
CA VAL A 134 -8.12 -10.40 -7.95
C VAL A 134 -8.09 -11.94 -8.02
N LEU A 135 -7.41 -12.60 -7.09
CA LEU A 135 -7.37 -14.07 -7.03
C LEU A 135 -8.78 -14.65 -6.81
N ALA A 136 -9.56 -14.07 -5.88
CA ALA A 136 -10.94 -14.49 -5.65
C ALA A 136 -11.84 -14.28 -6.89
N ARG A 137 -11.71 -13.14 -7.61
CA ARG A 137 -12.42 -12.89 -8.87
C ARG A 137 -12.05 -13.85 -9.99
N ARG A 138 -10.81 -14.31 -10.00
CA ARG A 138 -10.32 -15.35 -10.94
C ARG A 138 -10.83 -16.76 -10.61
N GLY A 139 -11.58 -16.92 -9.53
CA GLY A 139 -12.21 -18.18 -9.14
C GLY A 139 -11.40 -18.99 -8.14
N VAL A 140 -10.39 -18.42 -7.49
CA VAL A 140 -9.75 -19.07 -6.32
C VAL A 140 -10.81 -19.18 -5.22
N GLN A 141 -11.03 -20.39 -4.72
CA GLN A 141 -12.12 -20.71 -3.81
C GLN A 141 -11.85 -20.17 -2.41
N ARG A 142 -10.58 -20.23 -1.97
CA ARG A 142 -10.13 -19.71 -0.67
C ARG A 142 -8.80 -18.99 -0.83
N VAL A 143 -8.72 -17.77 -0.31
CA VAL A 143 -7.47 -17.03 -0.17
C VAL A 143 -7.22 -16.82 1.32
N VAL A 144 -6.07 -17.22 1.83
CA VAL A 144 -5.62 -16.85 3.18
C VAL A 144 -4.61 -15.72 3.02
N ALA A 145 -4.98 -14.55 3.52
CA ALA A 145 -4.21 -13.33 3.36
C ALA A 145 -3.67 -12.83 4.70
N THR A 146 -2.39 -12.55 4.74
CA THR A 146 -1.70 -12.16 5.99
C THR A 146 -1.15 -10.75 5.90
N ASP A 147 -1.10 -10.08 7.04
CA ASP A 147 -0.34 -8.86 7.26
C ASP A 147 0.04 -8.73 8.73
N GLN A 148 1.16 -8.12 9.04
CA GLN A 148 1.53 -7.79 10.42
C GLN A 148 0.86 -6.52 10.92
N ASP A 149 0.51 -5.58 10.01
CA ASP A 149 -0.11 -4.29 10.34
C ASP A 149 -1.64 -4.42 10.45
N PRO A 150 -2.23 -4.23 11.64
CA PRO A 150 -3.68 -4.26 11.82
C PRO A 150 -4.42 -3.21 10.98
N ARG A 151 -3.78 -2.10 10.57
CA ARG A 151 -4.37 -1.09 9.68
C ARG A 151 -4.52 -1.63 8.26
N ALA A 152 -3.53 -2.40 7.78
CA ALA A 152 -3.62 -3.08 6.49
C ALA A 152 -4.76 -4.12 6.49
N LEU A 153 -4.86 -4.93 7.55
CA LEU A 153 -5.95 -5.89 7.70
C LEU A 153 -7.33 -5.22 7.75
N ALA A 154 -7.46 -4.09 8.44
CA ALA A 154 -8.71 -3.31 8.47
C ALA A 154 -9.04 -2.76 7.08
N CYS A 155 -8.05 -2.23 6.35
CA CYS A 155 -8.20 -1.75 4.99
C CYS A 155 -8.63 -2.86 4.02
N ALA A 156 -7.95 -4.01 4.07
CA ALA A 156 -8.29 -5.17 3.25
C ALA A 156 -9.71 -5.66 3.53
N ARG A 157 -10.10 -5.77 4.81
CA ARG A 157 -11.45 -6.18 5.21
C ARG A 157 -12.52 -5.27 4.63
N GLU A 158 -12.36 -3.96 4.75
CA GLU A 158 -13.31 -2.96 4.22
C GLU A 158 -13.44 -3.06 2.70
N ASN A 159 -12.32 -3.18 1.98
CA ASN A 159 -12.30 -3.35 0.53
C ASN A 159 -12.96 -4.67 0.09
N LEU A 160 -12.60 -5.79 0.72
CA LEU A 160 -13.17 -7.11 0.40
C LEU A 160 -14.68 -7.16 0.69
N GLN A 161 -15.14 -6.49 1.75
CA GLN A 161 -16.56 -6.36 2.04
C GLN A 161 -17.28 -5.57 0.97
N ARG A 162 -16.74 -4.41 0.53
CA ARG A 162 -17.29 -3.61 -0.57
C ARG A 162 -17.35 -4.38 -1.89
N LEU A 163 -16.35 -5.22 -2.13
CA LEU A 163 -16.25 -6.06 -3.30
C LEU A 163 -17.08 -7.35 -3.21
N GLN A 164 -17.70 -7.63 -2.05
CA GLN A 164 -18.47 -8.85 -1.78
C GLN A 164 -17.64 -10.12 -1.92
N LEU A 165 -16.41 -10.12 -1.34
CA LEU A 165 -15.44 -11.21 -1.45
C LEU A 165 -14.95 -11.73 -0.08
N LEU A 166 -15.52 -11.26 1.04
CA LEU A 166 -15.11 -11.70 2.39
C LEU A 166 -15.37 -13.18 2.67
N ASP A 167 -16.31 -13.79 1.97
CA ASP A 167 -16.60 -15.23 2.08
C ASP A 167 -15.49 -16.11 1.48
N ARG A 168 -14.64 -15.55 0.63
CA ARG A 168 -13.55 -16.24 -0.04
C ARG A 168 -12.16 -15.89 0.50
N VAL A 169 -12.05 -14.80 1.28
CA VAL A 169 -10.76 -14.30 1.75
C VAL A 169 -10.73 -14.27 3.28
N GLU A 170 -9.89 -15.12 3.85
CA GLU A 170 -9.61 -15.16 5.27
C GLU A 170 -8.42 -14.25 5.59
N LEU A 171 -8.64 -13.26 6.47
CA LEU A 171 -7.61 -12.31 6.89
C LEU A 171 -7.03 -12.74 8.24
N GLN A 172 -5.70 -12.90 8.29
CA GLN A 172 -4.98 -13.30 9.49
C GLN A 172 -3.87 -12.29 9.81
N GLN A 173 -3.74 -11.92 11.08
CA GLN A 173 -2.57 -11.17 11.54
C GLN A 173 -1.41 -12.13 11.75
N ALA A 174 -0.38 -12.02 10.90
CA ALA A 174 0.81 -12.85 10.97
C ALA A 174 2.02 -12.11 10.43
N ASP A 175 3.19 -12.49 10.91
CA ASP A 175 4.46 -12.08 10.33
C ASP A 175 4.83 -13.06 9.20
N LEU A 176 4.52 -12.65 7.96
CA LEU A 176 4.66 -13.41 6.72
C LEU A 176 3.58 -14.50 6.57
N PHE A 177 3.92 -15.78 6.71
CA PHE A 177 3.09 -16.88 6.26
C PHE A 177 2.01 -17.30 7.27
N PRO A 178 0.83 -17.71 6.77
CA PRO A 178 -0.12 -18.45 7.58
C PRO A 178 0.36 -19.91 7.77
N PRO A 179 -0.19 -20.65 8.70
CA PRO A 179 0.12 -22.08 8.85
C PRO A 179 -0.35 -22.89 7.62
N GLY A 180 0.42 -23.93 7.28
CA GLY A 180 0.09 -24.86 6.21
C GLY A 180 0.83 -24.59 4.90
N ARG A 181 0.30 -25.13 3.81
CA ARG A 181 0.84 -25.05 2.46
C ARG A 181 -0.28 -24.70 1.49
N ALA A 182 0.09 -24.01 0.39
CA ALA A 182 -0.83 -23.68 -0.68
C ALA A 182 -0.20 -23.98 -2.06
N PRO A 183 -1.02 -24.28 -3.07
CA PRO A 183 -0.52 -24.43 -4.43
C PRO A 183 -0.07 -23.11 -5.06
N LEU A 184 -0.49 -21.97 -4.51
CA LEU A 184 -0.06 -20.64 -4.92
C LEU A 184 0.23 -19.75 -3.71
N VAL A 185 1.40 -19.12 -3.69
CA VAL A 185 1.77 -18.12 -2.70
C VAL A 185 2.18 -16.85 -3.41
N VAL A 186 1.49 -15.74 -3.17
CA VAL A 186 1.74 -14.44 -3.81
C VAL A 186 2.27 -13.45 -2.79
N CYS A 187 3.24 -12.63 -3.17
CA CYS A 187 3.76 -11.56 -2.34
C CYS A 187 4.14 -10.34 -3.18
N ASN A 188 3.69 -9.17 -2.75
CA ASN A 188 4.15 -7.87 -3.24
C ASN A 188 4.83 -7.11 -2.09
N PRO A 189 6.11 -7.40 -1.79
CA PRO A 189 6.78 -6.81 -0.64
C PRO A 189 7.07 -5.32 -0.87
N PRO A 190 7.29 -4.53 0.19
CA PRO A 190 7.89 -3.21 0.08
C PRO A 190 9.26 -3.28 -0.61
N TRP A 191 9.63 -2.26 -1.39
CA TRP A 191 10.76 -2.37 -2.32
C TRP A 191 11.99 -1.56 -1.93
N VAL A 192 11.84 -0.57 -1.05
CA VAL A 192 12.94 0.32 -0.72
C VAL A 192 13.65 -0.21 0.53
N PRO A 193 14.91 -0.66 0.42
CA PRO A 193 15.64 -1.22 1.55
C PRO A 193 16.17 -0.10 2.47
N ALA A 194 15.28 0.73 2.99
CA ALA A 194 15.59 1.83 3.89
C ALA A 194 14.63 1.83 5.08
N ARG A 195 14.99 2.57 6.12
CA ARG A 195 14.14 2.73 7.29
C ARG A 195 12.99 3.69 6.99
N ALA A 196 11.77 3.30 7.32
CA ALA A 196 10.62 4.16 7.26
C ALA A 196 10.64 5.20 8.40
N ASN A 197 10.35 6.46 8.06
CA ASN A 197 10.26 7.55 9.03
C ASN A 197 8.81 8.02 9.26
N SER A 198 7.86 7.44 8.52
CA SER A 198 6.44 7.77 8.63
C SER A 198 5.56 6.54 8.31
N PRO A 199 4.29 6.53 8.76
CA PRO A 199 3.37 5.44 8.44
C PRO A 199 3.19 5.19 6.93
N ILE A 200 3.22 6.23 6.11
CA ILE A 200 3.14 6.11 4.64
C ILE A 200 4.37 5.41 4.07
N GLU A 201 5.54 5.67 4.65
CA GLU A 201 6.79 5.07 4.21
C GLU A 201 6.87 3.57 4.55
N HIS A 202 6.27 3.10 5.65
CA HIS A 202 6.20 1.67 5.99
C HIS A 202 5.57 0.80 4.89
N ALA A 203 4.69 1.37 4.09
CA ALA A 203 4.06 0.69 2.97
C ALA A 203 5.02 0.45 1.78
N VAL A 204 6.17 1.11 1.75
CA VAL A 204 7.13 1.10 0.63
C VAL A 204 8.54 0.69 1.07
N TYR A 205 8.89 0.91 2.35
CA TYR A 205 10.22 0.71 2.89
C TYR A 205 10.31 -0.60 3.68
N ASP A 206 11.33 -1.41 3.38
CA ASP A 206 11.63 -2.68 4.05
C ASP A 206 13.08 -2.64 4.53
N GLU A 207 13.29 -2.23 5.77
CA GLU A 207 14.64 -2.11 6.35
C GLU A 207 15.40 -3.43 6.26
N GLY A 208 16.54 -3.40 5.58
CA GLY A 208 17.36 -4.59 5.35
C GLY A 208 16.74 -5.64 4.45
N SER A 209 15.64 -5.32 3.73
CA SER A 209 14.84 -6.26 2.92
C SER A 209 14.36 -7.47 3.74
N ARG A 210 13.89 -7.22 4.97
CA ARG A 210 13.47 -8.26 5.91
C ARG A 210 12.31 -9.10 5.38
N MET A 211 11.28 -8.43 4.84
CA MET A 211 10.11 -9.11 4.29
C MET A 211 10.49 -9.95 3.07
N LEU A 212 11.26 -9.39 2.14
CA LEU A 212 11.72 -10.11 0.96
C LEU A 212 12.55 -11.34 1.32
N LYS A 213 13.53 -11.20 2.22
CA LYS A 213 14.38 -12.30 2.67
C LYS A 213 13.58 -13.38 3.41
N GLY A 214 12.68 -12.95 4.31
CA GLY A 214 11.80 -13.86 5.04
C GLY A 214 10.85 -14.63 4.11
N PHE A 215 10.28 -13.94 3.11
CA PHE A 215 9.46 -14.59 2.10
C PHE A 215 10.23 -15.65 1.33
N LEU A 216 11.41 -15.33 0.80
CA LEU A 216 12.22 -16.28 0.04
C LEU A 216 12.68 -17.47 0.90
N ALA A 217 13.04 -17.22 2.14
CA ALA A 217 13.46 -18.28 3.06
C ALA A 217 12.32 -19.23 3.46
N GLY A 218 11.11 -18.71 3.65
CA GLY A 218 9.95 -19.49 4.08
C GLY A 218 9.14 -20.12 2.94
N LEU A 219 9.32 -19.67 1.70
CA LEU A 219 8.44 -20.02 0.58
C LEU A 219 8.33 -21.54 0.37
N SER A 220 9.45 -22.27 0.33
CA SER A 220 9.45 -23.70 0.08
C SER A 220 8.72 -24.52 1.15
N ALA A 221 8.71 -24.04 2.39
CA ALA A 221 7.99 -24.68 3.49
C ALA A 221 6.47 -24.50 3.41
N HIS A 222 6.00 -23.47 2.68
CA HIS A 222 4.59 -23.10 2.55
C HIS A 222 4.00 -23.38 1.15
N LEU A 223 4.79 -23.94 0.25
CA LEU A 223 4.31 -24.42 -1.05
C LEU A 223 3.96 -25.91 -0.99
N GLU A 224 2.86 -26.26 -1.64
CA GLU A 224 2.55 -27.65 -2.00
C GLU A 224 3.55 -28.18 -3.04
N PRO A 225 3.73 -29.50 -3.14
CA PRO A 225 4.51 -30.09 -4.25
C PRO A 225 3.97 -29.64 -5.61
N GLY A 226 4.83 -29.02 -6.43
CA GLY A 226 4.44 -28.46 -7.72
C GLY A 226 3.72 -27.11 -7.64
N GLY A 227 3.61 -26.54 -6.46
CA GLY A 227 3.04 -25.19 -6.26
C GLY A 227 3.99 -24.06 -6.74
N GLU A 228 3.44 -22.88 -6.92
CA GLU A 228 4.13 -21.70 -7.43
C GLU A 228 4.19 -20.57 -6.41
N GLY A 229 5.35 -19.92 -6.30
CA GLY A 229 5.54 -18.68 -5.58
C GLY A 229 5.62 -17.49 -6.54
N TRP A 230 4.69 -16.54 -6.42
CA TRP A 230 4.70 -15.32 -7.22
C TRP A 230 5.20 -14.15 -6.42
N LEU A 231 6.42 -13.74 -6.69
CA LEU A 231 7.02 -12.55 -6.12
C LEU A 231 6.91 -11.42 -7.15
N ILE A 232 6.39 -10.27 -6.72
CA ILE A 232 6.25 -9.08 -7.54
C ILE A 232 7.41 -8.13 -7.25
N PRO A 233 8.52 -8.18 -8.01
CA PRO A 233 9.63 -7.27 -7.82
C PRO A 233 9.34 -5.93 -8.49
N VAL A 234 9.73 -4.82 -7.86
CA VAL A 234 9.88 -3.56 -8.59
C VAL A 234 11.22 -3.56 -9.31
N SER A 235 11.18 -3.27 -10.60
CA SER A 235 12.41 -3.08 -11.37
C SER A 235 13.15 -1.82 -10.91
N TYR A 236 14.30 -1.99 -10.28
CA TYR A 236 15.23 -0.91 -9.93
C TYR A 236 15.94 -0.27 -11.14
N THR A 237 15.63 -0.70 -12.35
CA THR A 237 16.28 -0.19 -13.57
C THR A 237 16.17 1.32 -13.73
N HIS A 238 15.10 1.93 -13.24
CA HIS A 238 14.96 3.38 -13.22
C HIS A 238 15.75 4.07 -12.09
N LEU A 239 16.13 3.36 -11.02
CA LEU A 239 16.93 3.92 -9.94
C LEU A 239 18.45 3.83 -10.25
N ARG A 240 18.89 2.78 -10.92
CA ARG A 240 20.31 2.62 -11.32
C ARG A 240 20.75 3.54 -12.45
N ALA A 241 19.85 4.01 -13.30
CA ALA A 241 20.20 4.98 -14.34
C ALA A 241 20.65 6.35 -13.82
N HIS A 242 20.55 6.57 -12.49
CA HIS A 242 20.92 7.84 -11.84
C HIS A 242 22.06 7.72 -10.82
N GLU A 243 22.65 6.54 -10.65
CA GLU A 243 23.80 6.28 -9.77
C GLU A 243 25.04 5.86 -10.58
N THR A 244 25.38 6.57 -11.65
CA THR A 244 26.73 6.51 -12.17
C THR A 244 27.57 7.50 -11.36
N PRO A 245 28.58 7.05 -10.58
CA PRO A 245 29.54 7.95 -10.02
C PRO A 245 30.33 8.56 -11.18
N GLU A 246 30.27 9.87 -11.32
CA GLU A 246 31.25 10.57 -12.13
C GLU A 246 32.61 10.42 -11.46
N HIS A 247 33.57 9.93 -12.25
CA HIS A 247 34.98 9.98 -11.93
C HIS A 247 35.51 11.42 -12.06
#